data_bd5513bedf012198246fc5b5ec53eec5
#
_entry.id   bd5513bedf012198246fc5b5ec53eec5
#
_cell.length_a   1.000
_cell.length_b   1.000
_cell.length_c   1.000
_cell.angle_alpha   90.00
_cell.angle_beta   90.00
_cell.angle_gamma   90.00
#
_symmetry.space_group_name_H-M   'P 1'
#
loop_
_entity.id
_entity.type
_entity.pdbx_description
1 polymer ?
#
loop_
_entity_poly.entity_id
_entity_poly.type
_entity_poly.pdbx_seq_one_letter_code
_entity_poly.pdbx_strand_id
1 'polypeptide(L)'
;MMGDKDITQVNVFFQNWKGAIAIFNKFTSSHSRFVIELKQPNSGEFIGVSFSFCNYIAGSTWWENCDLKCFPWKSPDGKSGYEVRDDRAGFLIRGTDSVVIGDGDSSTVSQAHPLKNLSA
;
A
#
# COMPACT_ATOMS: atom_id res chain seq x y z
N MET A 1 -10.08 -9.90 -4.16
CA MET A 1 -11.16 -9.23 -3.42
C MET A 1 -10.82 -9.19 -1.95
N MET A 2 -11.09 -8.08 -1.29
CA MET A 2 -10.72 -7.92 0.12
C MET A 2 -11.95 -8.05 1.02
N GLY A 3 -11.83 -8.94 2.01
CA GLY A 3 -12.84 -9.05 3.05
C GLY A 3 -12.41 -8.29 4.29
N ASP A 4 -13.24 -8.32 5.33
CA ASP A 4 -12.97 -7.58 6.56
C ASP A 4 -11.67 -8.04 7.22
N LYS A 5 -11.37 -9.31 7.15
CA LYS A 5 -10.15 -9.84 7.74
C LYS A 5 -8.92 -9.29 7.04
N ASP A 6 -8.99 -9.16 5.72
CA ASP A 6 -7.87 -8.62 4.96
C ASP A 6 -7.66 -7.13 5.28
N ILE A 7 -8.75 -6.39 5.41
CA ILE A 7 -8.69 -4.98 5.78
C ILE A 7 -8.02 -4.83 7.15
N THR A 8 -8.39 -5.68 8.09
CA THR A 8 -7.82 -5.64 9.44
C THR A 8 -6.32 -5.92 9.40
N GLN A 9 -5.91 -6.91 8.64
CA GLN A 9 -4.50 -7.26 8.55
C GLN A 9 -3.67 -6.15 7.92
N VAL A 10 -4.20 -5.52 6.89
CA VAL A 10 -3.54 -4.40 6.25
C VAL A 10 -3.37 -3.24 7.25
N ASN A 11 -4.39 -2.97 8.05
CA ASN A 11 -4.30 -1.89 9.04
C ASN A 11 -3.29 -2.20 10.15
N VAL A 12 -3.17 -3.47 10.55
CA VAL A 12 -2.14 -3.85 11.52
C VAL A 12 -0.76 -3.54 10.95
N PHE A 13 -0.55 -3.89 9.68
CA PHE A 13 0.71 -3.59 9.03
C PHE A 13 0.96 -2.09 8.98
N PHE A 14 -0.02 -1.31 8.54
CA PHE A 14 0.15 0.14 8.44
C PHE A 14 0.43 0.77 9.80
N GLN A 15 -0.18 0.24 10.86
CA GLN A 15 0.08 0.75 12.20
C GLN A 15 1.53 0.53 12.60
N ASN A 16 2.09 -0.60 12.23
CA ASN A 16 3.49 -0.91 12.52
C ASN A 16 4.46 -0.04 11.72
N TRP A 17 4.00 0.51 10.61
CA TRP A 17 4.83 1.36 9.76
C TRP A 17 4.45 2.83 9.85
N LYS A 18 3.65 3.19 10.85
CA LYS A 18 3.30 4.58 11.08
C LYS A 18 4.57 5.38 11.36
N GLY A 19 4.69 6.54 10.74
CA GLY A 19 5.88 7.38 10.88
C GLY A 19 6.89 7.17 9.78
N ALA A 20 6.71 6.19 8.92
CA ALA A 20 7.64 5.93 7.83
C ALA A 20 7.55 7.01 6.76
N ILE A 21 8.53 7.02 5.87
CA ILE A 21 8.51 7.85 4.67
C ILE A 21 7.81 7.04 3.60
N ALA A 22 6.82 7.64 2.95
CA ALA A 22 6.08 6.99 1.88
C ALA A 22 6.50 7.59 0.54
N ILE A 23 6.81 6.73 -0.42
CA ILE A 23 7.34 7.16 -1.71
C ILE A 23 6.63 6.36 -2.81
N PHE A 24 6.09 7.08 -3.79
CA PHE A 24 5.55 6.40 -4.97
C PHE A 24 6.71 5.73 -5.70
N ASN A 25 6.59 4.45 -5.95
CA ASN A 25 7.66 3.69 -6.58
C ASN A 25 7.41 3.48 -8.05
N LYS A 26 6.29 2.88 -8.41
CA LYS A 26 6.03 2.65 -9.81
C LYS A 26 4.56 2.34 -10.07
N PHE A 27 4.19 2.44 -11.34
CA PHE A 27 2.89 2.03 -11.85
C PHE A 27 3.12 1.02 -12.96
N THR A 28 2.35 -0.07 -12.93
CA THR A 28 2.36 -1.06 -13.99
C THR A 28 0.98 -1.09 -14.62
N SER A 29 0.90 -0.91 -15.94
CA SER A 29 -0.40 -0.90 -16.60
C SER A 29 -1.10 -2.25 -16.50
N SER A 30 -0.35 -3.32 -16.37
CA SER A 30 -0.92 -4.63 -16.12
C SER A 30 -1.64 -4.59 -14.78
N HIS A 31 -2.93 -4.85 -14.79
CA HIS A 31 -3.79 -4.82 -13.62
C HIS A 31 -3.83 -3.46 -12.91
N SER A 32 -3.48 -2.39 -13.61
CA SER A 32 -3.50 -1.03 -13.04
C SER A 32 -2.90 -1.00 -11.65
N ARG A 33 -1.69 -1.51 -11.52
CA ARG A 33 -1.07 -1.71 -10.22
C ARG A 33 -0.12 -0.57 -9.87
N PHE A 34 -0.35 0.02 -8.70
CA PHE A 34 0.56 1.01 -8.13
C PHE A 34 1.35 0.40 -7.00
N VAL A 35 2.60 0.78 -6.89
CA VAL A 35 3.45 0.35 -5.78
C VAL A 35 3.99 1.59 -5.09
N ILE A 36 3.83 1.64 -3.78
CA ILE A 36 4.52 2.65 -2.97
C ILE A 36 5.52 1.93 -2.07
N GLU A 37 6.54 2.66 -1.67
CA GLU A 37 7.55 2.13 -0.78
C GLU A 37 7.44 2.86 0.55
N LEU A 38 7.47 2.11 1.63
CA LEU A 38 7.53 2.68 2.97
C LEU A 38 8.92 2.45 3.51
N LYS A 39 9.55 3.50 4.01
CA LYS A 39 10.93 3.44 4.48
C LYS A 39 11.02 3.96 5.90
N GLN A 40 11.62 3.17 6.79
CA GLN A 40 11.83 3.58 8.16
C GLN A 40 12.95 4.62 8.22
N PRO A 41 12.69 5.80 8.78
CA PRO A 41 13.69 6.86 8.77
C PRO A 41 14.94 6.54 9.57
N ASN A 42 14.81 5.73 10.61
CA ASN A 42 15.96 5.47 11.50
C ASN A 42 16.81 4.31 11.04
N SER A 43 16.21 3.26 10.52
CA SER A 43 16.95 2.05 10.16
C SER A 43 17.21 1.91 8.67
N GLY A 44 16.45 2.65 7.87
CA GLY A 44 16.54 2.50 6.43
C GLY A 44 15.83 1.29 5.88
N GLU A 45 15.19 0.50 6.74
CA GLU A 45 14.39 -0.63 6.27
C GLU A 45 13.25 -0.13 5.41
N PHE A 46 12.92 -0.89 4.38
CA PHE A 46 11.82 -0.49 3.52
C PHE A 46 11.02 -1.70 3.08
N ILE A 47 9.80 -1.45 2.64
CA ILE A 47 8.90 -2.49 2.18
C ILE A 47 7.97 -1.92 1.12
N GLY A 48 7.63 -2.72 0.13
CA GLY A 48 6.71 -2.30 -0.91
C GLY A 48 5.28 -2.62 -0.54
N VAL A 49 4.37 -1.75 -0.96
CA VAL A 49 2.93 -1.98 -0.82
C VAL A 49 2.34 -1.84 -2.22
N SER A 50 1.70 -2.90 -2.69
CA SER A 50 1.18 -2.99 -4.04
C SER A 50 -0.35 -2.91 -4.02
N PHE A 51 -0.90 -2.02 -4.83
CA PHE A 51 -2.34 -1.81 -4.93
C PHE A 51 -2.79 -2.24 -6.31
N SER A 52 -3.56 -3.33 -6.39
CA SER A 52 -4.00 -3.90 -7.66
C SER A 52 -5.35 -3.33 -8.08
N PHE A 53 -5.58 -3.25 -9.38
CA PHE A 53 -6.82 -2.78 -9.96
C PHE A 53 -7.26 -1.44 -9.40
N CYS A 54 -6.32 -0.50 -9.40
CA CYS A 54 -6.56 0.84 -8.90
C CYS A 54 -7.58 1.56 -9.78
N ASN A 55 -8.60 2.13 -9.16
CA ASN A 55 -9.62 2.91 -9.84
C ASN A 55 -9.37 4.41 -9.71
N TYR A 56 -8.70 4.83 -8.66
CA TYR A 56 -8.50 6.25 -8.40
C TYR A 56 -7.30 6.44 -7.49
N ILE A 57 -6.49 7.41 -7.79
CA ILE A 57 -5.38 7.79 -6.93
C ILE A 57 -5.18 9.30 -7.00
N ALA A 58 -4.92 9.90 -5.84
CA ALA A 58 -4.66 11.32 -5.74
C ALA A 58 -3.75 11.59 -4.55
N GLY A 59 -2.97 12.66 -4.63
CA GLY A 59 -2.14 13.10 -3.52
C GLY A 59 -0.68 13.20 -3.87
N SER A 60 0.13 13.29 -2.82
CA SER A 60 1.57 13.43 -2.97
C SER A 60 2.22 12.14 -3.44
N THR A 61 3.37 12.28 -4.07
CA THR A 61 4.17 11.12 -4.47
C THR A 61 5.28 10.83 -3.47
N TRP A 62 5.44 11.68 -2.49
CA TRP A 62 6.44 11.50 -1.44
C TRP A 62 6.00 12.28 -0.20
N TRP A 63 6.01 11.64 0.96
CA TRP A 63 5.72 12.35 2.21
C TRP A 63 6.31 11.60 3.40
N GLU A 64 6.59 12.36 4.45
CA GLU A 64 7.14 11.81 5.69
C GLU A 64 6.04 11.60 6.71
N ASN A 65 6.36 10.86 7.73
CA ASN A 65 5.48 10.69 8.87
C ASN A 65 4.14 10.13 8.49
N CYS A 66 4.16 9.09 7.68
CA CYS A 66 2.93 8.55 7.12
C CYS A 66 2.02 7.92 8.18
N ASP A 67 0.73 7.95 7.90
CA ASP A 67 -0.28 7.35 8.76
C ASP A 67 -1.37 6.79 7.86
N LEU A 68 -1.04 5.71 7.20
CA LEU A 68 -1.93 5.07 6.24
C LEU A 68 -3.00 4.26 6.95
N LYS A 69 -4.21 4.30 6.42
CA LYS A 69 -5.34 3.53 6.93
C LYS A 69 -6.11 2.93 5.77
N CYS A 70 -6.59 1.73 5.97
CA CYS A 70 -7.31 0.99 4.94
C CYS A 70 -8.77 0.81 5.36
N PHE A 71 -9.67 1.05 4.43
CA PHE A 71 -11.11 0.93 4.65
C PHE A 71 -11.71 0.06 3.56
N PRO A 72 -12.83 -0.60 3.84
CA PRO A 72 -13.55 -1.29 2.78
C PRO A 72 -14.12 -0.26 1.81
N TRP A 73 -14.14 -0.63 0.54
CA TRP A 73 -14.69 0.25 -0.49
C TRP A 73 -15.41 -0.62 -1.52
N LYS A 74 -16.46 -0.06 -2.08
CA LYS A 74 -17.20 -0.76 -3.12
C LYS A 74 -17.29 0.15 -4.33
N SER A 75 -16.93 -0.41 -5.48
CA SER A 75 -16.95 0.35 -6.72
C SER A 75 -18.38 0.63 -7.17
N PRO A 76 -18.57 1.57 -8.10
CA PRO A 76 -19.91 1.87 -8.61
C PRO A 76 -20.62 0.65 -9.20
N ASP A 77 -19.88 -0.31 -9.75
CA ASP A 77 -20.47 -1.52 -10.29
C ASP A 77 -20.56 -2.65 -9.26
N GLY A 78 -20.39 -2.35 -7.99
CA GLY A 78 -20.65 -3.28 -6.91
C GLY A 78 -19.51 -4.21 -6.51
N LYS A 79 -18.33 -4.02 -7.06
CA LYS A 79 -17.20 -4.87 -6.70
C LYS A 79 -16.55 -4.39 -5.40
N SER A 80 -16.25 -5.34 -4.52
CA SER A 80 -15.60 -5.04 -3.26
C SER A 80 -14.12 -4.76 -3.46
N GLY A 81 -13.60 -3.84 -2.69
CA GLY A 81 -12.21 -3.47 -2.79
C GLY A 81 -11.73 -2.72 -1.55
N TYR A 82 -10.82 -1.80 -1.77
CA TYR A 82 -10.14 -1.08 -0.70
C TYR A 82 -10.11 0.41 -0.97
N GLU A 83 -10.04 1.16 0.11
CA GLU A 83 -9.70 2.58 0.08
C GLU A 83 -8.58 2.75 1.09
N VAL A 84 -7.41 3.19 0.63
CA VAL A 84 -6.28 3.46 1.51
C VAL A 84 -5.99 4.94 1.44
N ARG A 85 -5.84 5.57 2.60
CA ARG A 85 -5.60 7.00 2.62
C ARG A 85 -4.73 7.41 3.80
N ASP A 86 -4.10 8.56 3.62
CA ASP A 86 -3.37 9.25 4.66
C ASP A 86 -3.91 10.67 4.63
N ASP A 87 -4.82 10.96 5.55
CA ASP A 87 -5.56 12.22 5.52
C ASP A 87 -4.67 13.43 5.71
N ARG A 88 -3.64 13.30 6.53
CA ARG A 88 -2.73 14.44 6.75
C ARG A 88 -1.92 14.76 5.51
N ALA A 89 -1.60 13.77 4.73
CA ALA A 89 -0.83 13.96 3.51
C ALA A 89 -1.68 14.22 2.29
N GLY A 90 -3.00 14.11 2.42
CA GLY A 90 -3.89 14.27 1.29
C GLY A 90 -3.80 13.14 0.28
N PHE A 91 -3.38 11.97 0.71
CA PHE A 91 -3.21 10.82 -0.18
C PHE A 91 -4.43 9.90 -0.11
N LEU A 92 -4.87 9.43 -1.27
CA LEU A 92 -6.01 8.52 -1.37
C LEU A 92 -5.84 7.60 -2.57
N ILE A 93 -6.06 6.30 -2.36
CA ILE A 93 -6.10 5.34 -3.46
C ILE A 93 -7.25 4.37 -3.23
N ARG A 94 -7.98 4.05 -4.30
CA ARG A 94 -9.08 3.09 -4.29
C ARG A 94 -8.91 2.08 -5.39
N GLY A 95 -9.30 0.86 -5.11
CA GLY A 95 -9.24 -0.21 -6.11
C GLY A 95 -10.15 -1.35 -5.75
N THR A 96 -10.28 -2.31 -6.67
CA THR A 96 -11.29 -3.36 -6.55
C THR A 96 -10.70 -4.74 -6.29
N ASP A 97 -9.44 -4.87 -6.03
CA ASP A 97 -8.88 -6.19 -5.78
C ASP A 97 -8.17 -6.24 -4.44
N SER A 98 -6.85 -6.10 -4.42
CA SER A 98 -6.13 -6.36 -3.19
C SER A 98 -5.01 -5.37 -2.95
N VAL A 99 -4.65 -5.27 -1.68
CA VAL A 99 -3.44 -4.61 -1.24
C VAL A 99 -2.49 -5.71 -0.83
N VAL A 100 -1.33 -5.76 -1.45
CA VAL A 100 -0.32 -6.79 -1.18
C VAL A 100 0.86 -6.14 -0.49
N ILE A 101 1.20 -6.66 0.68
CA ILE A 101 2.28 -6.15 1.49
C ILE A 101 3.51 -6.99 1.26
N GLY A 102 4.64 -6.33 1.26
CA GLY A 102 5.92 -7.02 1.13
C GLY A 102 6.46 -6.74 -0.23
N ASP A 103 7.35 -7.56 -0.64
CA ASP A 103 8.01 -7.47 -1.88
C ASP A 103 7.16 -7.96 -2.97
N GLY A 104 5.93 -7.51 -2.92
CA GLY A 104 4.92 -7.97 -3.85
C GLY A 104 5.34 -7.90 -5.28
N ASP A 105 6.34 -7.13 -5.51
CA ASP A 105 6.88 -7.05 -6.81
C ASP A 105 8.11 -7.89 -6.88
N SER A 106 8.03 -9.01 -6.36
CA SER A 106 9.16 -9.85 -6.18
C SER A 106 10.07 -9.91 -7.36
N SER A 107 9.64 -9.44 -8.40
CA SER A 107 10.56 -9.36 -9.49
C SER A 107 11.59 -8.34 -9.17
N THR A 108 11.44 -7.78 -8.15
CA THR A 108 12.35 -6.81 -7.86
C THR A 108 12.84 -6.94 -6.55
N VAL A 109 12.51 -6.99 -6.37
CA VAL A 109 12.68 -6.97 -5.35
C VAL A 109 12.70 -7.64 -4.54
N SER A 110 12.05 -7.86 -4.70
CA SER A 110 12.07 -8.20 -4.09
C SER A 110 12.20 -8.83 -3.44
N GLN A 111 12.43 -9.24 -3.42
CA GLN A 111 12.40 -9.55 -2.87
C GLN A 111 12.87 -9.63 -2.05
N ALA A 112 12.91 -9.50 -1.73
CA ALA A 112 13.21 -9.33 -1.05
C ALA A 112 13.29 -9.39 -0.09
N HIS A 113 12.94 -9.35 0.18
CA HIS A 113 12.89 -9.18 0.95
C HIS A 113 12.41 -9.34 1.78
N PRO A 114 12.22 -9.39 1.83
CA PRO A 114 11.66 -9.28 2.57
C PRO A 114 11.11 -9.66 3.36
N LEU A 115 10.77 -9.83 3.52
CA LEU A 115 10.37 -9.88 4.17
C LEU A 115 10.78 -10.52 4.76
N LYS A 116 11.46 -10.53 4.60
CA LYS A 116 11.94 -10.70 4.88
C LYS A 116 12.13 -10.63 5.39
N ASN A 117 11.91 -10.34 5.29
CA ASN A 117 12.01 -9.91 5.47
C ASN A 117 11.48 -9.81 6.04
N LEU A 118 11.02 -9.63 6.16
CA LEU A 118 10.51 -9.14 6.48
C LEU A 118 10.39 -8.99 7.22
N SER A 119 10.47 -8.61 7.27
CA SER A 119 10.54 -8.20 7.69
C SER A 119 10.69 -8.13 7.96
N ALA A 120 10.68 -7.82 7.82
CA ALA A 120 10.86 -7.46 7.76
C ALA A 120 10.95 -7.64 7.84
#